data_b3739ff1d9698cc69ccccb12cb173f04
#
_entry.id   b3739ff1d9698cc69ccccb12cb173f04
#
_cell.length_a   1.000
_cell.length_b   1.000
_cell.length_c   1.000
_cell.angle_alpha   90.00
_cell.angle_beta   90.00
_cell.angle_gamma   90.00
#
_symmetry.space_group_name_H-M   'P 1'
#
loop_
_entity.id
_entity.type
_entity.pdbx_description
1 polymer ?
#
loop_
_entity_poly.entity_id
_entity_poly.type
_entity_poly.pdbx_seq_one_letter_code
_entity_poly.pdbx_strand_id
1 'polypeptide(L)'
;APPAIASGVGSLFGSGKLKELEHSNSELHKEIAKRDKSINGLKIQMKHMQEQYGKQIQDLQGIHNQELEAKDKEISRLNTILEKAFNWFPLLKEMLRMEKLCYAIGFTKDMVNSLLTKKEAIRCNGKIYSEEHRRKFDIKNDIFKVEKSPTDSSKLVLTINKKPIGDWFKEQMEKLWQSLRHTTEEPRKNRGLKL
;
A
#
# COMPACT_ATOMS: atom_id res chain seq x y z
N ALA A 1 -97.85 22.47 19.66
CA ALA A 1 -96.55 22.84 20.22
C ALA A 1 -95.72 21.60 20.49
N PRO A 2 -94.54 21.40 19.93
CA PRO A 2 -93.59 20.39 20.35
C PRO A 2 -92.59 20.93 21.35
N PRO A 3 -92.08 20.11 22.28
CA PRO A 3 -91.24 20.56 23.38
C PRO A 3 -89.79 20.81 22.98
N ALA A 4 -89.33 21.97 23.31
CA ALA A 4 -87.90 22.34 23.18
C ALA A 4 -87.09 21.79 24.40
N ILE A 5 -86.65 20.53 24.35
CA ILE A 5 -85.72 20.03 25.39
C ILE A 5 -84.77 19.02 24.68
N ALA A 6 -83.81 19.51 23.93
CA ALA A 6 -82.69 18.66 23.47
C ALA A 6 -81.41 19.42 23.10
N SER A 7 -81.26 20.72 23.36
CA SER A 7 -80.02 21.45 22.99
C SER A 7 -79.08 21.76 24.14
N GLY A 8 -79.40 21.38 25.38
CA GLY A 8 -78.55 21.76 26.51
C GLY A 8 -77.47 20.76 26.97
N VAL A 9 -77.63 19.50 26.68
CA VAL A 9 -76.77 18.45 27.23
C VAL A 9 -75.52 18.21 26.38
N GLY A 10 -75.62 18.39 25.06
CA GLY A 10 -74.46 18.24 24.11
C GLY A 10 -73.41 19.36 24.25
N SER A 11 -73.84 20.54 24.69
CA SER A 11 -72.94 21.69 24.87
C SER A 11 -72.04 21.58 26.12
N LEU A 12 -72.52 20.93 27.18
CA LEU A 12 -71.75 20.77 28.42
C LEU A 12 -70.67 19.74 28.37
N PHE A 13 -70.87 18.63 27.63
CA PHE A 13 -69.85 17.61 27.41
C PHE A 13 -68.79 18.04 26.34
N GLY A 14 -69.18 18.90 25.41
CA GLY A 14 -68.26 19.46 24.40
C GLY A 14 -67.33 20.52 25.01
N SER A 15 -67.78 21.34 25.96
CA SER A 15 -66.95 22.39 26.57
C SER A 15 -65.86 21.86 27.48
N GLY A 16 -66.08 20.71 28.15
CA GLY A 16 -65.05 20.07 28.99
C GLY A 16 -63.89 19.53 28.14
N LYS A 17 -64.21 18.80 27.09
CA LYS A 17 -63.21 18.32 26.16
C LYS A 17 -62.48 19.44 25.43
N LEU A 18 -63.14 20.53 25.11
CA LEU A 18 -62.48 21.67 24.47
C LEU A 18 -61.44 22.31 25.37
N LYS A 19 -61.77 22.50 26.66
CA LYS A 19 -60.85 23.03 27.69
C LYS A 19 -59.65 22.11 27.94
N GLU A 20 -59.86 20.81 27.97
CA GLU A 20 -58.78 19.82 28.08
C GLU A 20 -57.82 19.87 26.84
N LEU A 21 -58.36 19.98 25.63
CA LEU A 21 -57.60 20.14 24.40
C LEU A 21 -56.83 21.47 24.37
N GLU A 22 -57.46 22.56 24.78
CA GLU A 22 -56.80 23.87 24.90
C GLU A 22 -55.64 23.85 25.92
N HIS A 23 -55.85 23.21 27.07
CA HIS A 23 -54.80 23.04 28.09
C HIS A 23 -53.66 22.18 27.54
N SER A 24 -53.94 21.03 26.94
CA SER A 24 -52.95 20.14 26.33
C SER A 24 -52.17 20.86 25.22
N ASN A 25 -52.85 21.65 24.39
CA ASN A 25 -52.20 22.42 23.32
C ASN A 25 -51.27 23.50 23.90
N SER A 26 -51.69 24.17 24.96
CA SER A 26 -50.84 25.13 25.67
C SER A 26 -49.58 24.50 26.26
N GLU A 27 -49.67 23.31 26.86
CA GLU A 27 -48.53 22.58 27.41
C GLU A 27 -47.60 22.10 26.29
N LEU A 28 -48.14 21.62 25.17
CA LEU A 28 -47.35 21.27 23.99
C LEU A 28 -46.57 22.48 23.42
N HIS A 29 -47.22 23.64 23.34
CA HIS A 29 -46.53 24.87 22.91
C HIS A 29 -45.38 25.26 23.84
N LYS A 30 -45.53 25.11 25.15
CA LYS A 30 -44.46 25.37 26.14
C LYS A 30 -43.30 24.38 25.95
N GLU A 31 -43.60 23.11 25.72
CA GLU A 31 -42.58 22.08 25.48
C GLU A 31 -41.84 22.31 24.14
N ILE A 32 -42.57 22.69 23.09
CA ILE A 32 -41.95 23.06 21.80
C ILE A 32 -41.00 24.23 22.00
N ALA A 33 -41.43 25.30 22.68
CA ALA A 33 -40.58 26.47 22.93
C ALA A 33 -39.31 26.13 23.74
N LYS A 34 -39.41 25.19 24.69
CA LYS A 34 -38.25 24.68 25.44
C LYS A 34 -37.30 23.90 24.58
N ARG A 35 -37.82 23.01 23.72
CA ARG A 35 -37.01 22.24 22.77
C ARG A 35 -36.34 23.14 21.75
N ASP A 36 -37.03 24.14 21.23
CA ASP A 36 -36.46 25.11 20.30
C ASP A 36 -35.25 25.87 20.88
N LYS A 37 -35.36 26.27 22.17
CA LYS A 37 -34.23 26.87 22.89
C LYS A 37 -33.04 25.89 22.99
N SER A 38 -33.31 24.63 23.31
CA SER A 38 -32.26 23.59 23.40
C SER A 38 -31.60 23.33 22.03
N ILE A 39 -32.40 23.24 20.97
CA ILE A 39 -31.91 23.07 19.60
C ILE A 39 -31.01 24.24 19.19
N ASN A 40 -31.44 25.47 19.49
CA ASN A 40 -30.65 26.65 19.20
C ASN A 40 -29.33 26.68 19.99
N GLY A 41 -29.35 26.29 21.26
CA GLY A 41 -28.13 26.13 22.05
C GLY A 41 -27.16 25.11 21.46
N LEU A 42 -27.65 23.93 21.07
CA LEU A 42 -26.85 22.89 20.43
C LEU A 42 -26.28 23.33 19.06
N LYS A 43 -27.06 24.06 18.27
CA LYS A 43 -26.59 24.62 16.98
C LYS A 43 -25.43 25.59 17.20
N ILE A 44 -25.48 26.44 18.21
CA ILE A 44 -24.39 27.37 18.53
C ILE A 44 -23.14 26.61 18.96
N GLN A 45 -23.30 25.61 19.85
CA GLN A 45 -22.17 24.76 20.27
C GLN A 45 -21.55 24.01 19.11
N MET A 46 -22.36 23.45 18.22
CA MET A 46 -21.88 22.73 17.03
C MET A 46 -21.10 23.64 16.10
N LYS A 47 -21.58 24.86 15.86
CA LYS A 47 -20.85 25.85 15.05
C LYS A 47 -19.51 26.21 15.68
N HIS A 48 -19.47 26.45 16.99
CA HIS A 48 -18.21 26.75 17.69
C HIS A 48 -17.21 25.59 17.63
N MET A 49 -17.65 24.34 17.79
CA MET A 49 -16.81 23.19 17.64
C MET A 49 -16.27 23.05 16.20
N GLN A 50 -17.10 23.27 15.19
CA GLN A 50 -16.67 23.25 13.80
C GLN A 50 -15.57 24.29 13.51
N GLU A 51 -15.72 25.50 14.07
CA GLU A 51 -14.71 26.56 13.93
C GLU A 51 -13.39 26.19 14.64
N GLN A 52 -13.46 25.59 15.82
CA GLN A 52 -12.31 25.13 16.57
C GLN A 52 -11.55 24.01 15.81
N TYR A 53 -12.29 22.98 15.38
CA TYR A 53 -11.67 21.89 14.60
C TYR A 53 -11.12 22.38 13.26
N GLY A 54 -11.80 23.31 12.60
CA GLY A 54 -11.30 23.93 11.39
C GLY A 54 -9.94 24.59 11.59
N LYS A 55 -9.78 25.38 12.66
CA LYS A 55 -8.49 25.98 13.02
C LYS A 55 -7.43 24.96 13.34
N GLN A 56 -7.74 23.95 14.15
CA GLN A 56 -6.79 22.89 14.49
C GLN A 56 -6.31 22.13 13.26
N ILE A 57 -7.20 21.83 12.31
CA ILE A 57 -6.83 21.18 11.05
C ILE A 57 -5.88 22.07 10.23
N GLN A 58 -6.16 23.36 10.13
CA GLN A 58 -5.29 24.30 9.41
C GLN A 58 -3.90 24.41 10.05
N ASP A 59 -3.84 24.50 11.38
CA ASP A 59 -2.57 24.56 12.10
C ASP A 59 -1.75 23.28 11.91
N LEU A 60 -2.38 22.10 12.02
CA LEU A 60 -1.73 20.81 11.77
C LEU A 60 -1.23 20.67 10.33
N GLN A 61 -2.02 21.12 9.35
CA GLN A 61 -1.60 21.14 7.95
C GLN A 61 -0.42 22.07 7.74
N GLY A 62 -0.41 23.24 8.37
CA GLY A 62 0.73 24.16 8.34
C GLY A 62 2.01 23.56 8.88
N ILE A 63 1.95 22.93 10.05
CA ILE A 63 3.09 22.25 10.66
C ILE A 63 3.58 21.10 9.76
N HIS A 64 2.66 20.27 9.28
CA HIS A 64 3.00 19.15 8.40
C HIS A 64 3.69 19.58 7.11
N ASN A 65 3.20 20.65 6.48
CA ASN A 65 3.83 21.20 5.27
C ASN A 65 5.25 21.71 5.55
N GLN A 66 5.47 22.38 6.68
CA GLN A 66 6.81 22.83 7.09
C GLN A 66 7.76 21.65 7.32
N GLU A 67 7.28 20.58 7.96
CA GLU A 67 8.07 19.36 8.15
C GLU A 67 8.42 18.68 6.83
N LEU A 68 7.48 18.61 5.88
CA LEU A 68 7.73 18.07 4.55
C LEU A 68 8.78 18.89 3.80
N GLU A 69 8.65 20.21 3.78
CA GLU A 69 9.65 21.08 3.14
C GLU A 69 11.04 20.92 3.75
N ALA A 70 11.14 20.81 5.08
CA ALA A 70 12.40 20.58 5.75
C ALA A 70 13.03 19.23 5.35
N LYS A 71 12.22 18.18 5.28
CA LYS A 71 12.65 16.84 4.82
C LYS A 71 13.08 16.86 3.36
N ASP A 72 12.36 17.54 2.49
CA ASP A 72 12.69 17.65 1.06
C ASP A 72 14.03 18.39 0.84
N LYS A 73 14.26 19.45 1.60
CA LYS A 73 15.56 20.15 1.60
C LYS A 73 16.71 19.22 2.03
N GLU A 74 16.51 18.44 3.08
CA GLU A 74 17.53 17.50 3.56
C GLU A 74 17.76 16.36 2.56
N ILE A 75 16.71 15.80 1.97
CA ILE A 75 16.81 14.80 0.89
C ILE A 75 17.61 15.37 -0.29
N SER A 76 17.31 16.60 -0.71
CA SER A 76 18.04 17.26 -1.80
C SER A 76 19.52 17.46 -1.48
N ARG A 77 19.83 17.86 -0.23
CA ARG A 77 21.20 17.99 0.25
C ARG A 77 21.94 16.65 0.24
N LEU A 78 21.31 15.60 0.75
CA LEU A 78 21.87 14.25 0.78
C LEU A 78 22.10 13.70 -0.63
N ASN A 79 21.18 13.91 -1.54
CA ASN A 79 21.33 13.51 -2.94
C ASN A 79 22.53 14.21 -3.60
N THR A 80 22.71 15.50 -3.36
CA THR A 80 23.87 16.24 -3.86
C THR A 80 25.19 15.68 -3.33
N ILE A 81 25.24 15.31 -2.04
CA ILE A 81 26.42 14.67 -1.43
C ILE A 81 26.69 13.30 -2.07
N LEU A 82 25.62 12.51 -2.26
CA LEU A 82 25.70 11.19 -2.89
C LEU A 82 26.21 11.27 -4.35
N GLU A 83 25.73 12.23 -5.12
CA GLU A 83 26.21 12.48 -6.48
C GLU A 83 27.70 12.83 -6.51
N LYS A 84 28.16 13.69 -5.60
CA LYS A 84 29.59 13.99 -5.46
C LYS A 84 30.39 12.73 -5.09
N ALA A 85 29.89 11.92 -4.15
CA ALA A 85 30.54 10.67 -3.77
C ALA A 85 30.64 9.70 -4.94
N PHE A 86 29.59 9.57 -5.76
CA PHE A 86 29.62 8.73 -6.97
C PHE A 86 30.60 9.25 -8.04
N ASN A 87 30.72 10.57 -8.16
CA ASN A 87 31.71 11.16 -9.07
C ASN A 87 33.15 10.90 -8.61
N TRP A 88 33.41 10.97 -7.30
CA TRP A 88 34.74 10.68 -6.75
C TRP A 88 35.05 9.18 -6.70
N PHE A 89 34.03 8.35 -6.48
CA PHE A 89 34.15 6.90 -6.32
C PHE A 89 33.13 6.17 -7.22
N PRO A 90 33.38 6.10 -8.56
CA PRO A 90 32.46 5.47 -9.49
C PRO A 90 32.14 3.99 -9.13
N LEU A 91 33.12 3.30 -8.53
CA LEU A 91 32.96 1.92 -8.09
C LEU A 91 31.87 1.78 -6.99
N LEU A 92 31.66 2.81 -6.17
CA LEU A 92 30.64 2.78 -5.14
C LEU A 92 29.23 2.65 -5.75
N LYS A 93 28.95 3.34 -6.85
CA LYS A 93 27.69 3.23 -7.58
C LYS A 93 27.47 1.81 -8.09
N GLU A 94 28.52 1.18 -8.64
CA GLU A 94 28.46 -0.20 -9.12
C GLU A 94 28.28 -1.20 -7.97
N MET A 95 28.92 -0.98 -6.82
CA MET A 95 28.71 -1.82 -5.65
C MET A 95 27.26 -1.76 -5.15
N LEU A 96 26.66 -0.58 -5.07
CA LEU A 96 25.24 -0.42 -4.68
C LEU A 96 24.30 -1.09 -5.71
N ARG A 97 24.62 -1.00 -7.00
CA ARG A 97 23.86 -1.70 -8.06
C ARG A 97 23.93 -3.22 -7.87
N MET A 98 25.13 -3.75 -7.57
CA MET A 98 25.32 -5.18 -7.31
C MET A 98 24.63 -5.62 -6.03
N GLU A 99 24.70 -4.82 -4.97
CA GLU A 99 24.01 -5.10 -3.73
C GLU A 99 22.49 -5.25 -3.97
N LYS A 100 21.90 -4.29 -4.67
CA LYS A 100 20.47 -4.35 -5.04
C LYS A 100 20.15 -5.61 -5.86
N LEU A 101 20.97 -5.96 -6.83
CA LEU A 101 20.80 -7.17 -7.63
C LEU A 101 20.87 -8.43 -6.76
N CYS A 102 21.84 -8.51 -5.86
CA CYS A 102 22.01 -9.66 -4.96
C CYS A 102 20.78 -9.86 -4.06
N TYR A 103 20.21 -8.79 -3.50
CA TYR A 103 18.97 -8.89 -2.73
C TYR A 103 17.78 -9.28 -3.61
N ALA A 104 17.67 -8.74 -4.82
CA ALA A 104 16.59 -9.07 -5.76
C ALA A 104 16.56 -10.56 -6.14
N ILE A 105 17.72 -11.20 -6.29
CA ILE A 105 17.80 -12.63 -6.56
C ILE A 105 17.60 -13.52 -5.32
N GLY A 106 17.56 -12.92 -4.11
CA GLY A 106 17.23 -13.62 -2.87
C GLY A 106 18.42 -13.90 -1.94
N PHE A 107 19.55 -13.21 -2.10
CA PHE A 107 20.69 -13.38 -1.19
C PHE A 107 20.48 -12.69 0.16
N THR A 108 21.04 -13.27 1.20
CA THR A 108 21.04 -12.69 2.56
C THR A 108 22.10 -11.60 2.69
N LYS A 109 21.99 -10.79 3.74
CA LYS A 109 22.97 -9.74 4.06
C LYS A 109 24.39 -10.28 4.19
N ASP A 110 24.55 -11.45 4.81
CA ASP A 110 25.88 -12.05 5.01
C ASP A 110 26.50 -12.52 3.69
N MET A 111 25.68 -13.08 2.79
CA MET A 111 26.11 -13.47 1.45
C MET A 111 26.54 -12.25 0.63
N VAL A 112 25.76 -11.17 0.67
CA VAL A 112 26.06 -9.90 0.00
C VAL A 112 27.35 -9.29 0.54
N ASN A 113 27.54 -9.30 1.85
CA ASN A 113 28.76 -8.80 2.49
C ASN A 113 30.00 -9.62 2.08
N SER A 114 29.89 -10.94 2.01
CA SER A 114 30.98 -11.81 1.53
C SER A 114 31.35 -11.50 0.06
N LEU A 115 30.37 -11.33 -0.80
CA LEU A 115 30.58 -11.03 -2.22
C LEU A 115 31.18 -9.65 -2.47
N LEU A 116 30.65 -8.61 -1.84
CA LEU A 116 30.98 -7.21 -2.15
C LEU A 116 32.10 -6.64 -1.26
N THR A 117 32.05 -6.92 0.03
CA THR A 117 33.02 -6.36 0.99
C THR A 117 34.27 -7.21 1.10
N LYS A 118 34.10 -8.51 1.31
CA LYS A 118 35.23 -9.45 1.41
C LYS A 118 35.77 -9.87 0.05
N LYS A 119 34.99 -9.69 -1.03
CA LYS A 119 35.30 -10.12 -2.42
C LYS A 119 35.53 -11.61 -2.54
N GLU A 120 34.85 -12.39 -1.70
CA GLU A 120 34.93 -13.85 -1.67
C GLU A 120 33.87 -14.46 -2.57
N ALA A 121 34.18 -15.62 -3.16
CA ALA A 121 33.17 -16.42 -3.82
C ALA A 121 32.32 -17.14 -2.78
N ILE A 122 31.02 -17.19 -2.99
CA ILE A 122 30.10 -17.93 -2.11
C ILE A 122 29.52 -19.14 -2.85
N ARG A 123 29.26 -20.21 -2.09
CA ARG A 123 28.65 -21.43 -2.62
C ARG A 123 27.24 -21.56 -2.05
N CYS A 124 26.26 -21.72 -2.92
CA CYS A 124 24.86 -21.69 -2.54
C CYS A 124 24.07 -22.87 -3.06
N ASN A 125 23.05 -23.24 -2.29
CA ASN A 125 22.01 -24.18 -2.64
C ASN A 125 20.64 -23.52 -2.42
N GLY A 126 19.65 -23.91 -3.21
CA GLY A 126 18.28 -23.44 -3.03
C GLY A 126 17.66 -22.86 -4.28
N LYS A 127 17.02 -21.72 -4.17
CA LYS A 127 16.32 -21.06 -5.30
C LYS A 127 16.71 -19.60 -5.36
N ILE A 128 17.01 -19.15 -6.58
CA ILE A 128 17.24 -17.73 -6.89
C ILE A 128 16.15 -17.21 -7.82
N TYR A 129 15.80 -15.93 -7.66
CA TYR A 129 14.72 -15.30 -8.41
C TYR A 129 15.28 -14.48 -9.57
N SER A 130 14.67 -14.57 -10.74
CA SER A 130 14.93 -13.70 -11.88
C SER A 130 13.77 -12.71 -12.06
N GLU A 131 14.06 -11.41 -11.95
CA GLU A 131 13.06 -10.36 -12.23
C GLU A 131 12.66 -10.35 -13.71
N GLU A 132 13.62 -10.53 -14.62
CA GLU A 132 13.40 -10.56 -16.08
C GLU A 132 12.40 -11.65 -16.47
N HIS A 133 12.58 -12.85 -15.91
CA HIS A 133 11.74 -14.01 -16.22
C HIS A 133 10.60 -14.22 -15.21
N ARG A 134 10.50 -13.38 -14.16
CA ARG A 134 9.51 -13.46 -13.08
C ARG A 134 9.38 -14.86 -12.48
N ARG A 135 10.52 -15.55 -12.31
CA ARG A 135 10.56 -16.96 -11.93
C ARG A 135 11.73 -17.28 -11.01
N LYS A 136 11.53 -18.33 -10.19
CA LYS A 136 12.59 -18.93 -9.38
C LYS A 136 13.23 -20.09 -10.13
N PHE A 137 14.56 -20.18 -10.02
CA PHE A 137 15.39 -21.26 -10.57
C PHE A 137 16.13 -21.97 -9.46
N ASP A 138 16.20 -23.31 -9.55
CA ASP A 138 16.93 -24.13 -8.59
C ASP A 138 18.44 -24.03 -8.85
N ILE A 139 19.19 -23.89 -7.76
CA ILE A 139 20.66 -23.91 -7.75
C ILE A 139 21.14 -25.02 -6.83
N LYS A 140 22.19 -25.73 -7.25
CA LYS A 140 22.75 -26.85 -6.51
C LYS A 140 24.26 -26.73 -6.47
N ASN A 141 24.77 -26.32 -5.29
CA ASN A 141 26.21 -26.18 -5.07
C ASN A 141 26.91 -25.22 -6.04
N ASP A 142 26.15 -24.21 -6.53
CA ASP A 142 26.65 -23.24 -7.49
C ASP A 142 27.50 -22.17 -6.82
N ILE A 143 28.54 -21.72 -7.51
CA ILE A 143 29.52 -20.73 -7.02
C ILE A 143 29.17 -19.37 -7.60
N PHE A 144 28.92 -18.41 -6.71
CA PHE A 144 28.70 -17.02 -7.08
C PHE A 144 29.91 -16.16 -6.75
N LYS A 145 30.20 -15.21 -7.63
CA LYS A 145 31.29 -14.24 -7.46
C LYS A 145 30.93 -12.93 -8.14
N VAL A 146 31.37 -11.82 -7.55
CA VAL A 146 31.29 -10.51 -8.19
C VAL A 146 32.66 -10.20 -8.79
N GLU A 147 32.67 -9.94 -10.09
CA GLU A 147 33.89 -9.69 -10.87
C GLU A 147 33.74 -8.41 -11.71
N LYS A 148 34.83 -7.87 -12.19
CA LYS A 148 34.77 -6.80 -13.18
C LYS A 148 34.25 -7.34 -14.50
N SER A 149 33.42 -6.55 -15.20
CA SER A 149 32.94 -6.93 -16.51
C SER A 149 34.10 -7.08 -17.48
N PRO A 150 34.12 -8.14 -18.33
CA PRO A 150 35.17 -8.31 -19.34
C PRO A 150 35.10 -7.25 -20.45
N THR A 151 33.91 -6.64 -20.66
CA THR A 151 33.70 -5.63 -21.70
C THR A 151 33.87 -4.20 -21.18
N ASP A 152 33.72 -3.98 -19.88
CA ASP A 152 33.80 -2.67 -19.26
C ASP A 152 34.33 -2.79 -17.83
N SER A 153 35.62 -2.49 -17.64
CA SER A 153 36.31 -2.63 -16.34
C SER A 153 35.76 -1.69 -15.24
N SER A 154 34.93 -0.69 -15.61
CA SER A 154 34.23 0.19 -14.67
C SER A 154 33.00 -0.43 -14.06
N LYS A 155 32.50 -1.54 -14.65
CA LYS A 155 31.27 -2.23 -14.23
C LYS A 155 31.59 -3.53 -13.48
N LEU A 156 30.71 -3.86 -12.55
CA LEU A 156 30.71 -5.14 -11.84
C LEU A 156 29.64 -6.07 -12.41
N VAL A 157 29.95 -7.36 -12.45
CA VAL A 157 29.04 -8.41 -12.90
C VAL A 157 28.99 -9.52 -11.84
N LEU A 158 27.79 -9.94 -11.49
CA LEU A 158 27.57 -11.13 -10.70
C LEU A 158 27.64 -12.35 -11.63
N THR A 159 28.50 -13.29 -11.32
CA THR A 159 28.67 -14.55 -12.06
C THR A 159 28.20 -15.73 -11.23
N ILE A 160 27.65 -16.73 -11.91
CA ILE A 160 27.37 -18.07 -11.38
C ILE A 160 28.18 -19.06 -12.18
N ASN A 161 29.05 -19.84 -11.52
CA ASN A 161 29.98 -20.77 -12.17
C ASN A 161 30.77 -20.10 -13.31
N LYS A 162 31.26 -18.88 -13.09
CA LYS A 162 32.00 -18.05 -14.06
C LYS A 162 31.17 -17.52 -15.25
N LYS A 163 29.86 -17.73 -15.28
CA LYS A 163 28.94 -17.19 -16.28
C LYS A 163 28.18 -16.01 -15.72
N PRO A 164 28.00 -14.88 -16.45
CA PRO A 164 27.14 -13.79 -16.02
C PRO A 164 25.75 -14.27 -15.66
N ILE A 165 25.18 -13.77 -14.55
CA ILE A 165 23.90 -14.27 -14.02
C ILE A 165 22.75 -14.11 -15.02
N GLY A 166 22.73 -13.04 -15.80
CA GLY A 166 21.73 -12.81 -16.85
C GLY A 166 21.78 -13.88 -17.94
N ASP A 167 22.97 -14.24 -18.40
CA ASP A 167 23.15 -15.28 -19.43
C ASP A 167 22.79 -16.66 -18.88
N TRP A 168 23.12 -16.92 -17.62
CA TRP A 168 22.73 -18.16 -16.96
C TRP A 168 21.20 -18.28 -16.87
N PHE A 169 20.47 -17.21 -16.50
CA PHE A 169 19.01 -17.23 -16.47
C PHE A 169 18.39 -17.49 -17.84
N LYS A 170 18.91 -16.89 -18.90
CA LYS A 170 18.46 -17.13 -20.29
C LYS A 170 18.64 -18.60 -20.67
N GLU A 171 19.79 -19.17 -20.37
CA GLU A 171 20.08 -20.58 -20.64
C GLU A 171 19.14 -21.52 -19.87
N GLN A 172 18.83 -21.22 -18.59
CA GLN A 172 17.89 -22.02 -17.82
C GLN A 172 16.47 -21.93 -18.41
N MET A 173 16.08 -20.76 -18.89
CA MET A 173 14.78 -20.59 -19.57
C MET A 173 14.73 -21.38 -20.88
N GLU A 174 15.77 -21.36 -21.68
CA GLU A 174 15.84 -22.15 -22.92
C GLU A 174 15.72 -23.65 -22.64
N LYS A 175 16.46 -24.17 -21.65
CA LYS A 175 16.34 -25.57 -21.23
C LYS A 175 14.91 -25.92 -20.81
N LEU A 176 14.25 -25.03 -20.10
CA LEU A 176 12.85 -25.22 -19.69
C LEU A 176 11.91 -25.28 -20.90
N TRP A 177 12.06 -24.37 -21.86
CA TRP A 177 11.26 -24.35 -23.08
C TRP A 177 11.48 -25.62 -23.93
N GLN A 178 12.70 -26.08 -24.04
CA GLN A 178 13.02 -27.33 -24.73
C GLN A 178 12.34 -28.53 -24.04
N SER A 179 12.41 -28.64 -22.74
CA SER A 179 11.78 -29.75 -22.01
C SER A 179 10.25 -29.75 -22.19
N LEU A 180 9.61 -28.57 -22.23
CA LEU A 180 8.18 -28.45 -22.47
C LEU A 180 7.78 -28.85 -23.91
N ARG A 181 8.60 -28.54 -24.91
CA ARG A 181 8.35 -28.96 -26.31
C ARG A 181 8.41 -30.47 -26.46
N HIS A 182 9.42 -31.12 -25.88
CA HIS A 182 9.55 -32.59 -25.96
C HIS A 182 8.42 -33.33 -25.28
N THR A 183 7.82 -32.74 -24.22
CA THR A 183 6.66 -33.35 -23.52
C THR A 183 5.38 -33.26 -24.36
N THR A 184 5.31 -32.34 -25.33
CA THR A 184 4.11 -32.15 -26.20
C THR A 184 4.17 -33.06 -27.44
N GLU A 185 5.33 -33.66 -27.78
CA GLU A 185 5.56 -34.47 -28.98
C GLU A 185 5.47 -35.97 -28.73
N GLU A 186 5.11 -36.49 -27.55
CA GLU A 186 4.84 -37.92 -27.40
C GLU A 186 3.60 -38.30 -28.22
N PRO A 187 3.73 -39.18 -29.23
CA PRO A 187 2.58 -39.58 -30.03
C PRO A 187 1.62 -40.37 -29.17
N ARG A 188 0.33 -39.93 -29.17
CA ARG A 188 -0.78 -40.72 -28.61
C ARG A 188 -0.72 -42.11 -29.26
N LYS A 189 -0.29 -43.11 -28.48
CA LYS A 189 -0.43 -44.53 -28.89
C LYS A 189 -1.90 -44.78 -29.15
N ASN A 190 -2.25 -44.91 -30.43
CA ASN A 190 -3.56 -45.41 -30.88
C ASN A 190 -3.83 -46.72 -30.15
N ARG A 191 -4.72 -46.72 -29.18
CA ARG A 191 -5.40 -47.95 -28.74
C ARG A 191 -6.33 -48.35 -29.85
N GLY A 192 -5.84 -49.21 -30.76
CA GLY A 192 -6.67 -49.87 -31.74
C GLY A 192 -7.79 -50.63 -31.02
N LEU A 193 -9.04 -50.27 -31.32
CA LEU A 193 -10.18 -51.12 -31.03
C LEU A 193 -9.97 -52.43 -31.82
N LYS A 194 -9.81 -53.55 -31.12
CA LYS A 194 -10.09 -54.86 -31.68
C LYS A 194 -11.58 -55.11 -31.68
N LEU A 195 -12.17 -55.24 -32.84
CA LEU A 195 -13.46 -55.85 -33.10
C LEU A 195 -13.44 -57.35 -32.77
#